data_6a3e012c662f6dba5430c0d42ceb150a
#
_entry.id   6a3e012c662f6dba5430c0d42ceb150a
#
_cell.length_a   1.000
_cell.length_b   1.000
_cell.length_c   1.000
_cell.angle_alpha   90.00
_cell.angle_beta   90.00
_cell.angle_gamma   90.00
#
_symmetry.space_group_name_H-M   'P 1'
#
loop_
_entity.id
_entity.type
_entity.pdbx_description
1 polymer ?
#
loop_
_entity_poly.entity_id
_entity_poly.type
_entity_poly.pdbx_seq_one_letter_code
_entity_poly.pdbx_strand_id
1 'polypeptide(L)'
;REHHAHNRLIDSVLASPEERADLAKEISDRLQAATGPVHMFLPLQGVEEWDRVGNPCYNPDGLKAFNASAKTHIAPNISTDLLDCHINDRLFTDAVLAKFDDWCAKGIIKL
;
A
#
# COMPACT_ATOMS: atom_id res chain seq x y z
N ARG A 1 -14.68 0.28 18.76
CA ARG A 1 -14.08 -0.02 17.44
C ARG A 1 -15.08 -0.78 16.57
N GLU A 2 -15.20 -0.36 15.33
CA GLU A 2 -16.13 -0.96 14.39
C GLU A 2 -15.61 -2.31 13.89
N HIS A 3 -16.52 -3.29 13.80
CA HIS A 3 -16.22 -4.64 13.36
C HIS A 3 -16.88 -4.93 12.03
N HIS A 4 -16.23 -5.74 11.20
CA HIS A 4 -16.78 -6.25 9.95
C HIS A 4 -16.72 -7.78 9.96
N ALA A 5 -17.87 -8.44 9.92
CA ALA A 5 -17.94 -9.89 9.79
C ALA A 5 -17.64 -10.30 8.35
N HIS A 6 -16.46 -10.89 8.13
CA HIS A 6 -16.05 -11.37 6.81
C HIS A 6 -16.80 -12.65 6.41
N ASN A 7 -16.94 -13.57 7.36
CA ASN A 7 -17.74 -14.79 7.23
C ASN A 7 -18.11 -15.30 8.63
N ARG A 8 -18.66 -16.50 8.74
CA ARG A 8 -19.07 -17.08 10.05
C ARG A 8 -17.90 -17.29 11.02
N LEU A 9 -16.67 -17.37 10.52
CA LEU A 9 -15.49 -17.74 11.30
C LEU A 9 -14.53 -16.56 11.49
N ILE A 10 -14.62 -15.54 10.65
CA ILE A 10 -13.68 -14.42 10.63
C ILE A 10 -14.43 -13.11 10.82
N ASP A 11 -14.05 -12.40 11.86
CA ASP A 11 -14.47 -11.03 12.11
C ASP A 11 -13.24 -10.13 12.04
N SER A 12 -13.39 -8.96 11.44
CA SER A 12 -12.30 -8.01 11.22
C SER A 12 -12.65 -6.68 11.89
N VAL A 13 -11.63 -5.97 12.32
CA VAL A 13 -11.77 -4.62 12.89
C VAL A 13 -11.04 -3.61 12.02
N LEU A 14 -11.60 -2.39 11.96
CA LEU A 14 -10.92 -1.29 11.27
C LEU A 14 -9.75 -0.78 12.11
N ALA A 15 -8.63 -0.57 11.43
CA ALA A 15 -7.53 0.19 12.01
C ALA A 15 -7.91 1.68 12.07
N SER A 16 -7.56 2.34 13.17
CA SER A 16 -7.73 3.78 13.30
C SER A 16 -6.80 4.53 12.33
N PRO A 17 -7.08 5.83 12.03
CA PRO A 17 -6.15 6.64 11.24
C PRO A 17 -4.73 6.65 11.83
N GLU A 18 -4.58 6.71 13.14
CA GLU A 18 -3.30 6.69 13.84
C GLU A 18 -2.58 5.35 13.64
N GLU A 19 -3.29 4.23 13.78
CA GLU A 19 -2.74 2.90 13.55
C GLU A 19 -2.31 2.73 12.09
N ARG A 20 -3.08 3.25 11.13
CA ARG A 20 -2.73 3.22 9.72
C ARG A 20 -1.49 4.07 9.41
N ALA A 21 -1.34 5.23 10.04
CA ALA A 21 -0.15 6.05 9.93
C ALA A 21 1.09 5.34 10.50
N ASP A 22 0.95 4.70 11.65
CA ASP A 22 2.02 3.90 12.28
C ASP A 22 2.42 2.72 11.41
N LEU A 23 1.45 2.05 10.79
CA LEU A 23 1.72 0.95 9.85
C LEU A 23 2.54 1.43 8.65
N ALA A 24 2.16 2.54 8.05
CA ALA A 24 2.90 3.11 6.92
C ALA A 24 4.34 3.47 7.29
N LYS A 25 4.55 4.01 8.50
CA LYS A 25 5.90 4.28 9.03
C LYS A 25 6.70 2.99 9.22
N GLU A 26 6.11 1.97 9.80
CA GLU A 26 6.77 0.68 10.01
C GLU A 26 7.18 0.02 8.69
N ILE A 27 6.30 0.06 7.67
CA ILE A 27 6.63 -0.43 6.33
C ILE A 27 7.83 0.34 5.78
N SER A 28 7.82 1.66 5.89
CA SER A 28 8.90 2.52 5.38
C SER A 28 10.23 2.23 6.08
N ASP A 29 10.21 2.05 7.40
CA ASP A 29 11.40 1.71 8.18
C ASP A 29 11.98 0.36 7.76
N ARG A 30 11.14 -0.64 7.50
CA ARG A 30 11.57 -1.96 7.03
C ARG A 30 12.16 -1.91 5.62
N LEU A 31 11.61 -1.10 4.74
CA LEU A 31 12.15 -0.92 3.39
C LEU A 31 13.55 -0.32 3.44
N GLN A 32 13.81 0.62 4.36
CA GLN A 32 15.14 1.21 4.56
C GLN A 32 16.20 0.20 4.97
N ALA A 33 15.81 -0.83 5.70
CA ALA A 33 16.73 -1.88 6.16
C ALA A 33 17.06 -2.92 5.08
N ALA A 34 16.40 -2.88 3.93
CA ALA A 34 16.63 -3.83 2.84
C ALA A 34 18.03 -3.64 2.24
N THR A 35 18.68 -4.75 1.92
CA THR A 35 20.03 -4.78 1.32
C THR A 35 20.02 -4.94 -0.20
N GLY A 36 18.88 -5.34 -0.77
CA GLY A 36 18.69 -5.48 -2.21
C GLY A 36 17.92 -4.30 -2.81
N PRO A 37 17.68 -4.35 -4.13
CA PRO A 37 16.86 -3.34 -4.80
C PRO A 37 15.45 -3.29 -4.24
N VAL A 38 14.92 -2.09 -4.03
CA VAL A 38 13.56 -1.87 -3.52
C VAL A 38 12.84 -0.88 -4.43
N HIS A 39 11.58 -1.19 -4.73
CA HIS A 39 10.67 -0.24 -5.36
C HIS A 39 9.32 -0.28 -4.65
N MET A 40 8.80 0.87 -4.27
CA MET A 40 7.52 1.03 -3.61
C MET A 40 6.47 1.55 -4.59
N PHE A 41 5.31 0.91 -4.65
CA PHE A 41 4.13 1.44 -5.32
C PHE A 41 3.12 1.88 -4.25
N LEU A 42 2.68 3.12 -4.29
CA LEU A 42 1.68 3.65 -3.38
C LEU A 42 0.39 3.94 -4.15
N PRO A 43 -0.66 3.10 -4.00
CA PRO A 43 -1.95 3.35 -4.63
C PRO A 43 -2.75 4.37 -3.81
N LEU A 44 -2.76 5.63 -4.27
CA LEU A 44 -3.28 6.75 -3.50
C LEU A 44 -4.79 6.69 -3.24
N GLN A 45 -5.55 5.95 -4.07
CA GLN A 45 -7.00 5.83 -3.93
C GLN A 45 -7.44 4.67 -3.05
N GLY A 46 -6.52 3.88 -2.53
CA GLY A 46 -6.84 2.82 -1.59
C GLY A 46 -5.85 1.68 -1.60
N VAL A 47 -5.54 1.19 -0.40
CA VAL A 47 -4.58 0.09 -0.17
C VAL A 47 -5.28 -1.21 0.20
N GLU A 48 -6.59 -1.17 0.36
CA GLU A 48 -7.45 -2.32 0.66
C GLU A 48 -8.86 -2.08 0.11
N GLU A 49 -9.68 -3.12 0.01
CA GLU A 49 -11.01 -3.00 -0.59
C GLU A 49 -11.94 -2.07 0.20
N TRP A 50 -11.77 -1.96 1.52
CA TRP A 50 -12.57 -1.05 2.33
C TRP A 50 -12.31 0.43 2.01
N ASP A 51 -11.22 0.75 1.35
CA ASP A 51 -10.91 2.11 0.89
C ASP A 51 -11.70 2.52 -0.36
N ARG A 52 -12.56 1.66 -0.90
CA ARG A 52 -13.45 2.03 -2.00
C ARG A 52 -14.58 2.91 -1.54
N VAL A 53 -14.83 3.97 -2.28
CA VAL A 53 -16.03 4.82 -2.10
C VAL A 53 -17.27 3.93 -2.25
N GLY A 54 -18.19 4.01 -1.28
CA GLY A 54 -19.39 3.19 -1.23
C GLY A 54 -19.25 1.89 -0.44
N ASN A 55 -18.05 1.50 -0.05
CA ASN A 55 -17.87 0.38 0.87
C ASN A 55 -18.37 0.76 2.27
N PRO A 56 -19.11 -0.14 2.98
CA PRO A 56 -19.61 0.16 4.33
C PRO A 56 -18.53 0.56 5.33
N CYS A 57 -17.32 0.10 5.14
CA CYS A 57 -16.18 0.38 6.02
C CYS A 57 -15.28 1.53 5.49
N TYR A 58 -15.75 2.25 4.46
CA TYR A 58 -14.96 3.33 3.85
C TYR A 58 -14.61 4.40 4.89
N ASN A 59 -13.31 4.65 5.05
CA ASN A 59 -12.78 5.65 5.97
C ASN A 59 -11.72 6.51 5.25
N PRO A 60 -12.14 7.61 4.61
CA PRO A 60 -11.22 8.48 3.87
C PRO A 60 -10.14 9.11 4.75
N ASP A 61 -10.43 9.38 6.02
CA ASP A 61 -9.44 9.93 6.95
C ASP A 61 -8.34 8.92 7.25
N GLY A 62 -8.69 7.64 7.38
CA GLY A 62 -7.71 6.55 7.54
C GLY A 62 -6.80 6.40 6.33
N LEU A 63 -7.36 6.45 5.13
CA LEU A 63 -6.58 6.40 3.88
C LEU A 63 -5.65 7.62 3.76
N LYS A 64 -6.17 8.80 4.05
CA LYS A 64 -5.38 10.05 4.03
C LYS A 64 -4.22 9.99 5.02
N ALA A 65 -4.45 9.48 6.23
CA ALA A 65 -3.41 9.31 7.24
C ALA A 65 -2.33 8.33 6.79
N PHE A 66 -2.71 7.19 6.22
CA PHE A 66 -1.77 6.22 5.66
C PHE A 66 -0.91 6.84 4.56
N ASN A 67 -1.52 7.48 3.58
CA ASN A 67 -0.83 8.09 2.45
C ASN A 67 0.13 9.20 2.90
N ALA A 68 -0.30 10.07 3.81
CA ALA A 68 0.53 11.15 4.34
C ALA A 68 1.76 10.60 5.08
N SER A 69 1.56 9.58 5.91
CA SER A 69 2.64 8.92 6.65
C SER A 69 3.62 8.23 5.71
N ALA A 70 3.14 7.50 4.70
CA ALA A 70 3.99 6.86 3.71
C ALA A 70 4.86 7.87 2.97
N LYS A 71 4.27 8.97 2.49
CA LYS A 71 5.01 10.04 1.80
C LYS A 71 6.06 10.70 2.71
N THR A 72 5.77 10.84 4.00
CA THR A 72 6.68 11.46 4.96
C THR A 72 7.85 10.55 5.32
N HIS A 73 7.62 9.25 5.49
CA HIS A 73 8.61 8.34 6.07
C HIS A 73 9.40 7.52 5.06
N ILE A 74 8.90 7.37 3.82
CA ILE A 74 9.68 6.68 2.79
C ILE A 74 10.96 7.48 2.52
N ALA A 75 12.11 6.81 2.66
CA ALA A 75 13.40 7.45 2.47
C ALA A 75 13.57 7.95 1.03
N PRO A 76 14.20 9.11 0.81
CA PRO A 76 14.38 9.68 -0.53
C PRO A 76 15.13 8.77 -1.51
N ASN A 77 15.95 7.85 -1.00
CA ASN A 77 16.71 6.89 -1.82
C ASN A 77 15.89 5.65 -2.22
N ILE A 78 14.69 5.48 -1.67
CA ILE A 78 13.79 4.40 -2.07
C ILE A 78 13.01 4.85 -3.31
N SER A 79 13.21 4.11 -4.41
CA SER A 79 12.46 4.32 -5.65
C SER A 79 10.97 4.11 -5.39
N THR A 80 10.13 5.11 -5.72
CA THR A 80 8.71 5.09 -5.38
C THR A 80 7.87 5.67 -6.51
N ASP A 81 6.78 4.99 -6.85
CA ASP A 81 5.73 5.49 -7.74
C ASP A 81 4.46 5.78 -6.94
N LEU A 82 3.98 7.01 -7.01
CA LEU A 82 2.67 7.40 -6.49
C LEU A 82 1.65 7.24 -7.62
N LEU A 83 0.73 6.30 -7.45
CA LEU A 83 -0.25 5.97 -8.49
C LEU A 83 -1.64 6.47 -8.11
N ASP A 84 -2.27 7.23 -9.00
CA ASP A 84 -3.63 7.73 -8.82
C ASP A 84 -4.65 6.64 -9.15
N CYS A 85 -4.65 5.59 -8.33
CA CYS A 85 -5.54 4.43 -8.48
C CYS A 85 -5.71 3.70 -7.16
N HIS A 86 -6.64 2.75 -7.13
CA HIS A 86 -6.83 1.79 -6.04
C HIS A 86 -5.95 0.55 -6.29
N ILE A 87 -5.52 -0.12 -5.22
CA ILE A 87 -4.65 -1.31 -5.31
C ILE A 87 -5.27 -2.43 -6.16
N ASN A 88 -6.60 -2.53 -6.20
CA ASN A 88 -7.33 -3.53 -6.98
C ASN A 88 -7.67 -3.07 -8.41
N ASP A 89 -7.22 -1.88 -8.82
CA ASP A 89 -7.41 -1.40 -10.17
C ASP A 89 -6.39 -2.04 -11.13
N ARG A 90 -6.79 -2.22 -12.38
CA ARG A 90 -5.90 -2.76 -13.41
C ARG A 90 -4.66 -1.89 -13.63
N LEU A 91 -4.80 -0.57 -13.51
CA LEU A 91 -3.67 0.35 -13.62
C LEU A 91 -2.56 -0.01 -12.62
N PHE A 92 -2.92 -0.36 -11.37
CA PHE A 92 -1.95 -0.79 -10.37
C PHE A 92 -1.26 -2.08 -10.78
N THR A 93 -2.03 -3.10 -11.17
CA THR A 93 -1.50 -4.38 -11.61
C THR A 93 -0.56 -4.22 -12.81
N ASP A 94 -0.96 -3.44 -13.80
CA ASP A 94 -0.13 -3.21 -15.00
C ASP A 94 1.19 -2.51 -14.65
N ALA A 95 1.17 -1.55 -13.74
CA ALA A 95 2.37 -0.85 -13.29
C ALA A 95 3.35 -1.79 -12.57
N VAL A 96 2.84 -2.65 -11.69
CA VAL A 96 3.67 -3.62 -10.96
C VAL A 96 4.27 -4.66 -11.90
N LEU A 97 3.46 -5.19 -12.83
CA LEU A 97 3.94 -6.17 -13.82
C LEU A 97 4.99 -5.56 -14.77
N ALA A 98 4.80 -4.31 -15.18
CA ALA A 98 5.79 -3.62 -16.02
C ALA A 98 7.14 -3.47 -15.31
N LYS A 99 7.13 -3.15 -14.01
CA LYS A 99 8.34 -3.07 -13.20
C LYS A 99 9.00 -4.45 -13.05
N PHE A 100 8.22 -5.48 -12.81
CA PHE A 100 8.71 -6.86 -12.72
C PHE A 100 9.40 -7.28 -14.03
N ASP A 101 8.76 -7.04 -15.16
CA ASP A 101 9.33 -7.37 -16.48
C ASP A 101 10.62 -6.59 -16.75
N ASP A 102 10.66 -5.31 -16.40
CA ASP A 102 11.86 -4.47 -16.52
C ASP A 102 13.01 -5.03 -15.67
N TRP A 103 12.73 -5.42 -14.44
CA TRP A 103 13.75 -5.99 -13.55
C TRP A 103 14.24 -7.36 -14.02
N CYS A 104 13.37 -8.16 -14.63
CA CYS A 104 13.79 -9.42 -15.28
C CYS A 104 14.69 -9.14 -16.47
N ALA A 105 14.33 -8.19 -17.33
CA ALA A 105 15.13 -7.82 -18.52
C ALA A 105 16.51 -7.28 -18.13
N LYS A 106 16.61 -6.58 -17.00
CA LYS A 106 17.89 -6.04 -16.47
C LYS A 106 18.70 -7.05 -15.66
N GLY A 107 18.19 -8.26 -15.46
CA GLY A 107 18.86 -9.29 -14.66
C GLY A 107 18.83 -9.04 -13.15
N ILE A 108 18.05 -8.08 -12.67
CA ILE A 108 17.85 -7.83 -11.23
C ILE A 108 17.07 -8.97 -10.60
N ILE A 109 16.02 -9.43 -11.27
CA ILE A 109 15.30 -10.65 -10.92
C ILE A 109 15.79 -11.77 -11.84
N LYS A 110 16.24 -12.85 -11.24
CA LYS A 110 16.67 -14.06 -11.97
C LYS A 110 15.58 -15.11 -11.86
N LEU A 111 15.08 -15.53 -12.99
CA LEU A 111 14.08 -16.59 -13.10
C LEU A 111 14.73 -17.96 -13.18
#